data_87034685b6c54227a58c7fcc5dec480e
#
_entry.id   87034685b6c54227a58c7fcc5dec480e
#
_cell.length_a   1.000
_cell.length_b   1.000
_cell.length_c   1.000
_cell.angle_alpha   90.00
_cell.angle_beta   90.00
_cell.angle_gamma   90.00
#
_symmetry.space_group_name_H-M   'P 1'
#
loop_
_entity.id
_entity.type
_entity.pdbx_description
1 polymer ?
#
loop_
_entity_poly.entity_id
_entity_poly.type
_entity_poly.pdbx_seq_one_letter_code
_entity_poly.pdbx_strand_id
1 'polypeptide(L)'
;MKKILISIIFGLFALSALADHDTTPGGVYFQNVPALCGTPEKIQAYIDHEGMVPFYLSLGREGMTPEGEAVYMMTIMVNPEMTETMSVIDVPSGTERCILYHTFDLTKVDKSE
;
A
#
# COMPACT_ATOMS: atom_id res chain seq x y z
N MET A 1 17.62 -8.28 -44.62
CA MET A 1 16.19 -8.06 -44.43
C MET A 1 15.65 -8.69 -43.16
N LYS A 2 15.95 -9.94 -42.89
CA LYS A 2 15.46 -10.60 -41.69
C LYS A 2 15.94 -9.95 -40.39
N LYS A 3 17.17 -9.45 -40.35
CA LYS A 3 17.72 -8.81 -39.18
C LYS A 3 17.03 -7.46 -38.84
N ILE A 4 16.63 -6.76 -39.90
CA ILE A 4 15.94 -5.48 -39.75
C ILE A 4 14.56 -5.66 -39.15
N LEU A 5 13.84 -6.72 -39.60
CA LEU A 5 12.52 -7.03 -39.05
C LEU A 5 12.57 -7.40 -37.58
N ILE A 6 13.57 -8.18 -37.17
CA ILE A 6 13.74 -8.56 -35.77
C ILE A 6 13.99 -7.32 -34.91
N SER A 7 14.79 -6.39 -35.39
CA SER A 7 15.08 -5.15 -34.67
C SER A 7 13.83 -4.30 -34.45
N ILE A 8 12.96 -4.22 -35.43
CA ILE A 8 11.70 -3.47 -35.33
C ILE A 8 10.79 -4.08 -34.29
N ILE A 9 10.66 -5.41 -34.27
CA ILE A 9 9.84 -6.11 -33.28
C ILE A 9 10.35 -5.83 -31.87
N PHE A 10 11.66 -5.86 -31.66
CA PHE A 10 12.26 -5.56 -30.36
C PHE A 10 11.97 -4.12 -29.90
N GLY A 11 12.02 -3.17 -30.84
CA GLY A 11 11.71 -1.78 -30.51
C GLY A 11 10.28 -1.58 -30.04
N LEU A 12 9.33 -2.28 -30.67
CA LEU A 12 7.93 -2.20 -30.28
C LEU A 12 7.70 -2.72 -28.87
N PHE A 13 8.36 -3.82 -28.51
CA PHE A 13 8.24 -4.38 -27.17
C PHE A 13 8.80 -3.42 -26.12
N ALA A 14 9.92 -2.78 -26.38
CA ALA A 14 10.52 -1.83 -25.46
C ALA A 14 9.60 -0.63 -25.22
N LEU A 15 8.95 -0.14 -26.27
CA LEU A 15 8.01 0.97 -26.14
C LEU A 15 6.80 0.63 -25.30
N SER A 16 6.28 -0.58 -25.45
CA SER A 16 5.14 -1.03 -24.64
C SER A 16 5.49 -1.11 -23.16
N ALA A 17 6.67 -1.62 -22.83
CA ALA A 17 7.12 -1.70 -21.44
C ALA A 17 7.28 -0.34 -20.82
N LEU A 18 7.79 0.63 -21.55
CA LEU A 18 7.96 1.99 -21.06
C LEU A 18 6.62 2.69 -20.81
N ALA A 19 5.62 2.41 -21.64
CA ALA A 19 4.32 3.04 -21.51
C ALA A 19 3.62 2.65 -20.21
N ASP A 20 3.88 1.46 -19.66
CA ASP A 20 3.24 0.98 -18.45
C ASP A 20 3.68 1.74 -17.20
N HIS A 21 4.78 2.46 -17.24
CA HIS A 21 5.32 3.15 -16.07
C HIS A 21 5.02 4.64 -16.06
N ASP A 22 4.52 5.18 -17.16
CA ASP A 22 4.30 6.63 -17.27
C ASP A 22 2.83 6.94 -17.02
N THR A 23 2.45 7.01 -15.74
CA THR A 23 1.06 7.23 -15.34
C THR A 23 0.78 8.60 -14.76
N THR A 24 1.80 9.30 -14.25
CA THR A 24 1.61 10.61 -13.62
C THR A 24 2.74 11.56 -13.99
N PRO A 25 2.46 12.89 -14.01
CA PRO A 25 3.48 13.89 -14.25
C PRO A 25 4.51 13.94 -13.12
N GLY A 26 5.73 14.40 -13.43
CA GLY A 26 6.76 14.65 -12.44
C GLY A 26 7.48 13.43 -11.92
N GLY A 27 7.40 12.31 -12.65
CA GLY A 27 8.12 11.10 -12.25
C GLY A 27 7.48 10.30 -11.12
N VAL A 28 6.26 10.64 -10.73
CA VAL A 28 5.50 9.90 -9.71
C VAL A 28 4.68 8.82 -10.40
N TYR A 29 4.65 7.63 -9.82
CA TYR A 29 3.91 6.51 -10.40
C TYR A 29 3.34 5.61 -9.31
N PHE A 30 2.31 4.84 -9.65
CA PHE A 30 1.74 3.86 -8.72
C PHE A 30 2.58 2.60 -8.72
N GLN A 31 2.77 2.03 -7.53
CA GLN A 31 3.56 0.83 -7.34
C GLN A 31 2.75 -0.19 -6.56
N ASN A 32 2.92 -1.45 -6.89
CA ASN A 32 2.32 -2.53 -6.13
C ASN A 32 3.18 -2.83 -4.91
N VAL A 33 2.54 -2.94 -3.75
CA VAL A 33 3.23 -3.32 -2.52
C VAL A 33 2.61 -4.61 -1.98
N PRO A 34 3.40 -5.50 -1.37
CA PRO A 34 2.86 -6.73 -0.81
C PRO A 34 1.99 -6.44 0.40
N ALA A 35 0.89 -7.17 0.52
CA ALA A 35 -0.01 -7.07 1.65
C ALA A 35 -0.41 -8.46 2.10
N LEU A 36 -0.52 -8.66 3.41
CA LEU A 36 -1.02 -9.91 3.99
C LEU A 36 -2.52 -9.76 4.19
N CYS A 37 -3.29 -10.48 3.40
CA CYS A 37 -4.75 -10.34 3.41
C CYS A 37 -5.45 -11.62 3.83
N GLY A 38 -6.65 -11.48 4.36
CA GLY A 38 -7.49 -12.59 4.73
C GLY A 38 -8.85 -12.09 5.20
N THR A 39 -9.65 -13.00 5.74
CA THR A 39 -10.91 -12.58 6.35
C THR A 39 -10.60 -11.71 7.57
N PRO A 40 -11.52 -10.77 7.91
CA PRO A 40 -11.29 -9.92 9.08
C PRO A 40 -10.99 -10.69 10.35
N GLU A 41 -11.65 -11.83 10.55
CA GLU A 41 -11.45 -12.64 11.75
C GLU A 41 -10.04 -13.23 11.82
N LYS A 42 -9.52 -13.72 10.70
CA LYS A 42 -8.19 -14.32 10.66
C LYS A 42 -7.10 -13.28 10.82
N ILE A 43 -7.28 -12.12 10.18
CA ILE A 43 -6.32 -11.03 10.32
C ILE A 43 -6.36 -10.45 11.73
N GLN A 44 -7.55 -10.35 12.33
CA GLN A 44 -7.65 -9.88 13.72
C GLN A 44 -6.94 -10.82 14.68
N ALA A 45 -7.06 -12.13 14.47
CA ALA A 45 -6.34 -13.10 15.28
C ALA A 45 -4.82 -12.93 15.17
N TYR A 46 -4.34 -12.63 13.98
CA TYR A 46 -2.93 -12.35 13.79
C TYR A 46 -2.50 -11.07 14.53
N ILE A 47 -3.30 -10.01 14.43
CA ILE A 47 -3.03 -8.74 15.12
C ILE A 47 -2.98 -8.96 16.64
N ASP A 48 -3.95 -9.71 17.17
CA ASP A 48 -4.02 -10.02 18.60
C ASP A 48 -2.81 -10.82 19.05
N HIS A 49 -2.41 -11.80 18.25
CA HIS A 49 -1.25 -12.64 18.56
C HIS A 49 0.03 -11.79 18.65
N GLU A 50 0.12 -10.76 17.80
CA GLU A 50 1.28 -9.87 17.80
C GLU A 50 1.19 -8.79 18.89
N GLY A 51 0.11 -8.75 19.64
CA GLY A 51 -0.05 -7.81 20.73
C GLY A 51 -0.27 -6.37 20.31
N MET A 52 -0.79 -6.16 19.11
CA MET A 52 -1.00 -4.82 18.57
C MET A 52 -2.39 -4.30 18.93
N VAL A 53 -2.49 -3.01 19.18
CA VAL A 53 -3.75 -2.35 19.52
C VAL A 53 -3.96 -1.13 18.61
N PRO A 54 -5.23 -0.76 18.33
CA PRO A 54 -5.52 0.39 17.48
C PRO A 54 -5.03 1.70 18.12
N PHE A 55 -4.47 2.57 17.30
CA PHE A 55 -3.97 3.86 17.76
C PHE A 55 -4.58 5.02 16.97
N TYR A 56 -4.53 4.97 15.63
CA TYR A 56 -5.14 5.97 14.77
C TYR A 56 -5.98 5.31 13.71
N LEU A 57 -7.02 6.02 13.26
CA LEU A 57 -7.91 5.56 12.21
C LEU A 57 -8.13 6.70 11.21
N SER A 58 -8.12 6.37 9.92
CA SER A 58 -8.35 7.35 8.88
C SER A 58 -9.08 6.69 7.71
N LEU A 59 -9.57 7.51 6.79
CA LEU A 59 -10.28 7.03 5.62
C LEU A 59 -9.48 7.33 4.37
N GLY A 60 -9.30 6.31 3.52
CA GLY A 60 -8.75 6.50 2.19
C GLY A 60 -9.88 6.89 1.26
N ARG A 61 -9.68 7.96 0.51
CA ARG A 61 -10.70 8.51 -0.37
C ARG A 61 -10.27 8.46 -1.82
N GLU A 62 -11.23 8.29 -2.69
CA GLU A 62 -10.99 8.18 -4.12
C GLU A 62 -10.33 9.46 -4.64
N GLY A 63 -9.35 9.30 -5.54
CA GLY A 63 -8.64 10.41 -6.13
C GLY A 63 -7.68 11.12 -5.17
N MET A 64 -7.49 10.57 -3.98
CA MET A 64 -6.62 11.15 -2.95
C MET A 64 -6.99 12.60 -2.63
N THR A 65 -8.28 12.89 -2.57
CA THR A 65 -8.82 14.21 -2.23
C THR A 65 -9.77 14.11 -1.04
N PRO A 66 -9.92 15.17 -0.24
CA PRO A 66 -10.85 15.15 0.89
C PRO A 66 -12.31 14.98 0.46
N GLU A 67 -12.65 15.37 -0.77
CA GLU A 67 -14.01 15.29 -1.30
C GLU A 67 -14.33 13.93 -1.91
N GLY A 68 -13.33 13.07 -2.09
CA GLY A 68 -13.53 11.77 -2.69
C GLY A 68 -14.36 10.85 -1.83
N GLU A 69 -14.99 9.86 -2.46
CA GLU A 69 -15.75 8.84 -1.74
C GLU A 69 -14.79 7.97 -0.92
N ALA A 70 -15.21 7.58 0.28
CA ALA A 70 -14.43 6.70 1.12
C ALA A 70 -14.35 5.31 0.50
N VAL A 71 -13.14 4.84 0.18
CA VAL A 71 -12.94 3.55 -0.48
C VAL A 71 -12.29 2.52 0.41
N TYR A 72 -11.67 2.94 1.50
CA TYR A 72 -11.15 2.00 2.50
C TYR A 72 -10.92 2.74 3.82
N MET A 73 -10.79 1.96 4.87
CA MET A 73 -10.45 2.48 6.20
C MET A 73 -9.08 1.98 6.58
N MET A 74 -8.22 2.88 7.04
CA MET A 74 -6.88 2.51 7.48
C MET A 74 -6.76 2.70 9.00
N THR A 75 -6.32 1.67 9.68
CA THR A 75 -6.02 1.72 11.10
C THR A 75 -4.53 1.54 11.33
N ILE A 76 -3.93 2.44 12.07
CA ILE A 76 -2.55 2.28 12.49
C ILE A 76 -2.59 1.60 13.86
N MET A 77 -2.01 0.41 13.92
CA MET A 77 -1.88 -0.36 15.17
C MET A 77 -0.51 -0.13 15.76
N VAL A 78 -0.40 -0.16 17.07
CA VAL A 78 0.88 -0.06 17.78
C VAL A 78 0.91 -1.11 18.88
N ASN A 79 2.11 -1.48 19.32
CA ASN A 79 2.25 -2.30 20.52
C ASN A 79 2.22 -1.38 21.76
N PRO A 80 1.96 -1.93 22.95
CA PRO A 80 1.88 -1.10 24.16
C PRO A 80 3.14 -0.28 24.46
N GLU A 81 4.31 -0.78 24.08
CA GLU A 81 5.58 -0.08 24.30
C GLU A 81 5.84 1.02 23.26
N MET A 82 4.99 1.14 22.24
CA MET A 82 5.13 2.14 21.20
C MET A 82 6.44 2.01 20.42
N THR A 83 6.82 0.77 20.12
CA THR A 83 8.03 0.45 19.34
C THR A 83 7.74 -0.16 17.99
N GLU A 84 6.52 -0.64 17.77
CA GLU A 84 6.14 -1.34 16.54
C GLU A 84 4.83 -0.77 16.00
N THR A 85 4.67 -0.80 14.68
CA THR A 85 3.42 -0.38 14.04
C THR A 85 2.97 -1.40 13.01
N MET A 86 1.67 -1.39 12.74
CA MET A 86 1.04 -2.13 11.66
C MET A 86 0.04 -1.25 10.97
N SER A 87 0.02 -1.25 9.64
CA SER A 87 -1.00 -0.53 8.87
C SER A 87 -2.03 -1.52 8.37
N VAL A 88 -3.26 -1.40 8.84
CA VAL A 88 -4.35 -2.34 8.55
C VAL A 88 -5.38 -1.65 7.69
N ILE A 89 -5.74 -2.27 6.57
CA ILE A 89 -6.72 -1.73 5.63
C ILE A 89 -7.96 -2.61 5.60
N ASP A 90 -9.12 -1.99 5.80
CA ASP A 90 -10.43 -2.62 5.66
C ASP A 90 -11.14 -2.03 4.46
N VAL A 91 -11.75 -2.89 3.64
CA VAL A 91 -12.57 -2.45 2.51
C VAL A 91 -14.02 -2.28 2.97
N PRO A 92 -14.82 -1.42 2.28
CA PRO A 92 -16.19 -1.14 2.72
C PRO A 92 -17.09 -2.37 2.78
N SER A 93 -16.84 -3.39 1.94
CA SER A 93 -17.63 -4.61 1.95
C SER A 93 -17.47 -5.42 3.22
N GLY A 94 -16.39 -5.19 3.98
CA GLY A 94 -16.12 -5.95 5.21
C GLY A 94 -15.73 -7.40 4.99
N THR A 95 -15.41 -7.77 3.75
CA THR A 95 -15.10 -9.16 3.41
C THR A 95 -13.61 -9.48 3.48
N GLU A 96 -12.78 -8.45 3.50
CA GLU A 96 -11.33 -8.63 3.48
C GLU A 96 -10.65 -7.56 4.32
N ARG A 97 -9.59 -7.96 4.99
CA ARG A 97 -8.72 -7.07 5.73
C ARG A 97 -7.28 -7.37 5.34
N CYS A 98 -6.47 -6.34 5.20
CA CYS A 98 -5.07 -6.49 4.78
C CYS A 98 -4.15 -5.75 5.73
N ILE A 99 -2.97 -6.34 5.97
CA ILE A 99 -1.89 -5.68 6.69
C ILE A 99 -0.83 -5.31 5.66
N LEU A 100 -0.46 -4.03 5.58
CA LEU A 100 0.56 -3.59 4.63
C LEU A 100 1.96 -3.90 5.14
N TYR A 101 2.28 -3.48 6.33
CA TYR A 101 3.60 -3.70 6.91
C TYR A 101 3.50 -3.80 8.41
N HIS A 102 4.38 -4.61 8.97
CA HIS A 102 4.67 -4.63 10.39
C HIS A 102 6.05 -3.98 10.54
N THR A 103 6.12 -2.83 11.17
CA THR A 103 7.35 -2.06 11.29
C THR A 103 7.87 -2.07 12.71
N PHE A 104 9.18 -1.88 12.85
CA PHE A 104 9.87 -1.96 14.12
C PHE A 104 10.69 -0.69 14.34
N ASP A 105 11.20 -0.52 15.55
CA ASP A 105 12.09 0.60 15.89
C ASP A 105 11.42 1.96 15.64
N LEU A 106 10.16 2.06 16.07
CA LEU A 106 9.41 3.30 15.94
C LEU A 106 10.15 4.42 16.65
N THR A 107 10.45 5.48 15.94
CA THR A 107 11.25 6.59 16.45
C THR A 107 10.53 7.91 16.19
N LYS A 108 10.44 8.74 17.20
CA LYS A 108 9.84 10.05 17.07
C LYS A 108 10.80 10.97 16.29
N VAL A 109 10.27 11.59 15.24
CA VAL A 109 11.03 12.54 14.44
C VAL A 109 10.91 13.92 15.09
N ASP A 110 12.04 14.56 15.29
CA ASP A 110 12.08 15.90 15.86
C ASP A 110 11.91 16.93 14.75
N LYS A 111 10.81 17.69 14.83
CA LYS A 111 10.49 18.69 13.82
C LYS A 111 11.33 19.96 13.92
N SER A 112 12.03 20.15 15.02
CA SER A 112 12.86 21.35 15.19
C SER A 112 14.12 21.30 14.33
N GLU A 113 14.39 20.18 13.74
CA GLU A 113 15.51 20.00 12.85
C GLU A 113 15.06 20.03 11.39
#